data_9b0f925a9ecc990f369530b0de2967b0
#
_entry.id   9b0f925a9ecc990f369530b0de2967b0
#
_cell.length_a   1.000
_cell.length_b   1.000
_cell.length_c   1.000
_cell.angle_alpha   90.00
_cell.angle_beta   90.00
_cell.angle_gamma   90.00
#
_symmetry.space_group_name_H-M   'P 1'
#
loop_
_entity.id
_entity.type
_entity.pdbx_description
1 polymer ?
#
loop_
_entity_poly.entity_id
_entity_poly.type
_entity_poly.pdbx_seq_one_letter_code
_entity_poly.pdbx_strand_id
1 'polypeptide(L)'
;MLIPQVCFKHLFTCLTLLSLTMMAGCEQPQTEVEVIRPVLAIKVGSISSIGTRSFPGRAQAIQSANLAFEVSGSLIERPVNVGDILKKGELLARLDERDYRSKLKAEKAELTKTKANLERGKQLIKKEAISQLDYDRMKSAYNVDVANVETAQKALNDTELKAPFDGIISKLFVENFQTVRAKQQIARLVDTSQIEIEIHIPEALISLVPLVNQVLVHFDAFPDIDIKGSG
;
A
#
# COMPACT_ATOMS: atom_id res chain seq x y z
N MET A 1 -13.16 117.91 -61.50
CA MET A 1 -13.68 117.52 -60.22
C MET A 1 -12.93 116.28 -59.78
N LEU A 2 -11.88 116.50 -58.98
CA LEU A 2 -10.91 115.49 -58.61
C LEU A 2 -11.44 114.66 -57.39
N ILE A 3 -11.50 113.37 -57.49
CA ILE A 3 -11.69 112.46 -56.38
C ILE A 3 -10.32 111.83 -56.03
N PRO A 4 -9.88 111.88 -54.75
CA PRO A 4 -8.55 111.57 -54.39
C PRO A 4 -8.29 110.05 -54.41
N GLN A 5 -7.26 109.61 -55.07
CA GLN A 5 -6.79 108.19 -55.18
C GLN A 5 -6.21 107.60 -53.89
N VAL A 6 -6.26 108.30 -52.77
CA VAL A 6 -5.59 107.90 -51.53
C VAL A 6 -6.42 106.92 -50.74
N CYS A 7 -7.77 106.93 -50.85
CA CYS A 7 -8.69 106.11 -50.03
C CYS A 7 -8.73 104.62 -50.49
N PHE A 8 -8.45 104.40 -51.79
CA PHE A 8 -8.51 103.07 -52.38
C PHE A 8 -7.30 102.15 -52.00
N LYS A 9 -6.12 102.80 -51.82
CA LYS A 9 -4.90 102.08 -51.43
C LYS A 9 -4.94 101.58 -49.98
N HIS A 10 -5.52 102.30 -49.05
CA HIS A 10 -5.63 101.92 -47.68
C HIS A 10 -6.76 100.87 -47.42
N LEU A 11 -7.78 100.88 -48.26
CA LEU A 11 -8.82 99.87 -48.19
C LEU A 11 -8.33 98.51 -48.66
N PHE A 12 -7.43 98.51 -49.69
CA PHE A 12 -6.86 97.22 -50.16
C PHE A 12 -5.77 96.65 -49.25
N THR A 13 -4.98 97.52 -48.60
CA THR A 13 -4.00 97.06 -47.57
C THR A 13 -4.68 96.58 -46.26
N CYS A 14 -5.82 97.21 -45.91
CA CYS A 14 -6.57 96.73 -44.73
C CYS A 14 -7.28 95.38 -44.98
N LEU A 15 -7.75 95.15 -46.24
CA LEU A 15 -8.40 93.92 -46.64
C LEU A 15 -7.37 92.72 -46.76
N THR A 16 -6.13 93.04 -47.19
CA THR A 16 -5.05 92.05 -47.28
C THR A 16 -4.49 91.69 -45.87
N LEU A 17 -4.44 92.70 -44.96
CA LEU A 17 -4.01 92.40 -43.57
C LEU A 17 -5.07 91.60 -42.80
N LEU A 18 -6.35 91.84 -43.11
CA LEU A 18 -7.47 91.10 -42.47
C LEU A 18 -7.54 89.66 -43.00
N SER A 19 -7.13 89.40 -44.27
CA SER A 19 -7.10 88.01 -44.79
C SER A 19 -5.92 87.17 -44.27
N LEU A 20 -4.81 87.85 -43.82
CA LEU A 20 -3.64 87.19 -43.32
C LEU A 20 -3.80 86.70 -41.81
N THR A 21 -4.73 87.34 -41.10
CA THR A 21 -5.02 86.97 -39.71
C THR A 21 -6.00 85.79 -39.59
N MET A 22 -6.70 85.40 -40.65
CA MET A 22 -7.63 84.26 -40.65
C MET A 22 -6.92 82.92 -40.93
N MET A 23 -5.62 82.84 -41.16
CA MET A 23 -4.85 81.63 -41.41
C MET A 23 -4.04 81.15 -40.19
N ALA A 24 -4.20 81.77 -39.01
CA ALA A 24 -3.74 81.20 -37.75
C ALA A 24 -4.73 80.09 -37.30
N GLY A 25 -4.73 78.93 -37.98
CA GLY A 25 -5.47 77.76 -37.56
C GLY A 25 -4.97 77.31 -36.20
N CYS A 26 -5.86 77.26 -35.21
CA CYS A 26 -5.60 76.57 -33.97
C CYS A 26 -5.23 75.11 -34.31
N GLU A 27 -3.98 74.78 -34.19
CA GLU A 27 -3.52 73.41 -34.08
C GLU A 27 -4.00 72.92 -32.70
N GLN A 28 -5.15 72.28 -32.69
CA GLN A 28 -5.60 71.58 -31.49
C GLN A 28 -4.61 70.45 -31.20
N PRO A 29 -3.96 70.39 -30.03
CA PRO A 29 -3.19 69.24 -29.69
C PRO A 29 -4.14 68.03 -29.76
N GLN A 30 -3.94 67.11 -30.66
CA GLN A 30 -4.54 65.81 -30.65
C GLN A 30 -4.02 65.12 -29.39
N THR A 31 -4.81 65.19 -28.35
CA THR A 31 -4.61 64.31 -27.22
C THR A 31 -4.84 62.92 -27.79
N GLU A 32 -3.74 62.20 -28.03
CA GLU A 32 -3.74 60.77 -28.37
C GLU A 32 -4.45 60.08 -27.22
N VAL A 33 -5.74 59.81 -27.37
CA VAL A 33 -6.49 59.03 -26.42
C VAL A 33 -5.90 57.63 -26.50
N GLU A 34 -5.02 57.29 -25.55
CA GLU A 34 -4.53 55.96 -25.35
C GLU A 34 -5.75 55.05 -25.18
N VAL A 35 -6.09 54.35 -26.25
CA VAL A 35 -7.18 53.36 -26.21
C VAL A 35 -6.73 52.21 -25.35
N ILE A 36 -6.94 52.31 -24.03
CA ILE A 36 -6.77 51.22 -23.09
C ILE A 36 -7.80 50.17 -23.48
N ARG A 37 -7.35 49.17 -24.23
CA ARG A 37 -8.17 47.97 -24.49
C ARG A 37 -8.21 47.17 -23.21
N PRO A 38 -9.35 46.99 -22.53
CA PRO A 38 -9.43 46.15 -21.38
C PRO A 38 -9.16 44.71 -21.81
N VAL A 39 -8.00 44.18 -21.45
CA VAL A 39 -7.69 42.74 -21.55
C VAL A 39 -8.21 42.06 -20.30
N LEU A 40 -9.04 41.06 -20.49
CA LEU A 40 -9.45 40.20 -19.40
C LEU A 40 -8.22 39.36 -18.99
N ALA A 41 -7.45 39.85 -18.03
CA ALA A 41 -6.37 39.10 -17.43
C ALA A 41 -6.93 38.22 -16.34
N ILE A 42 -7.00 36.93 -16.59
CA ILE A 42 -7.23 35.96 -15.53
C ILE A 42 -5.88 35.80 -14.81
N LYS A 43 -5.82 36.23 -13.56
CA LYS A 43 -4.69 35.95 -12.68
C LYS A 43 -4.65 34.43 -12.49
N VAL A 44 -3.79 33.74 -13.21
CA VAL A 44 -3.53 32.32 -12.94
C VAL A 44 -3.01 32.28 -11.51
N GLY A 45 -3.80 31.67 -10.61
CA GLY A 45 -3.46 31.59 -9.20
C GLY A 45 -2.08 30.99 -9.02
N SER A 46 -1.41 31.40 -7.97
CA SER A 46 -0.15 30.76 -7.54
C SER A 46 -0.36 29.24 -7.49
N ILE A 47 0.70 28.49 -7.75
CA ILE A 47 0.75 27.00 -7.73
C ILE A 47 0.16 26.39 -6.45
N SER A 48 -0.07 27.19 -5.39
CA SER A 48 -0.77 26.82 -4.17
C SER A 48 -2.27 26.48 -4.34
N SER A 49 -2.85 26.69 -5.53
CA SER A 49 -4.21 26.26 -5.88
C SER A 49 -4.18 25.11 -6.90
N ILE A 50 -3.34 24.10 -6.70
CA ILE A 50 -3.60 22.79 -7.28
C ILE A 50 -4.89 22.33 -6.60
N GLY A 51 -6.02 22.55 -7.28
CA GLY A 51 -7.32 22.25 -6.74
C GLY A 51 -7.39 20.82 -6.23
N THR A 52 -8.09 20.59 -5.13
CA THR A 52 -8.38 19.27 -4.60
C THR A 52 -8.84 18.37 -5.75
N ARG A 53 -8.13 17.28 -5.98
CA ARG A 53 -8.49 16.27 -6.96
C ARG A 53 -8.96 15.04 -6.23
N SER A 54 -10.08 14.48 -6.68
CA SER A 54 -10.62 13.25 -6.13
C SER A 54 -10.28 12.10 -7.07
N PHE A 55 -9.82 10.99 -6.50
CA PHE A 55 -9.55 9.74 -7.20
C PHE A 55 -10.34 8.62 -6.52
N PRO A 56 -10.96 7.73 -7.29
CA PRO A 56 -11.55 6.54 -6.69
C PRO A 56 -10.45 5.67 -6.11
N GLY A 57 -10.67 5.20 -4.88
CA GLY A 57 -9.76 4.30 -4.19
C GLY A 57 -10.49 3.07 -3.66
N ARG A 58 -9.73 2.03 -3.38
CA ARG A 58 -10.20 0.82 -2.72
C ARG A 58 -9.53 0.70 -1.36
N ALA A 59 -10.33 0.64 -0.31
CA ALA A 59 -9.84 0.33 1.02
C ALA A 59 -9.56 -1.17 1.13
N GLN A 60 -8.38 -1.52 1.60
CA GLN A 60 -8.00 -2.91 1.87
C GLN A 60 -7.24 -3.00 3.20
N ALA A 61 -7.29 -4.16 3.82
CA ALA A 61 -6.51 -4.41 5.01
C ALA A 61 -5.01 -4.49 4.65
N ILE A 62 -4.16 -3.96 5.50
CA ILE A 62 -2.71 -3.97 5.31
C ILE A 62 -2.14 -5.38 5.21
N GLN A 63 -2.76 -6.33 5.91
CA GLN A 63 -2.34 -7.72 5.91
C GLN A 63 -3.54 -8.66 5.87
N SER A 64 -3.47 -9.67 5.00
CA SER A 64 -4.44 -10.77 4.99
C SER A 64 -3.73 -12.09 4.70
N ALA A 65 -4.16 -13.18 5.35
CA ALA A 65 -3.62 -14.51 5.14
C ALA A 65 -4.73 -15.54 4.98
N ASN A 66 -4.54 -16.42 3.98
CA ASN A 66 -5.33 -17.63 3.87
C ASN A 66 -4.64 -18.72 4.69
N LEU A 67 -5.27 -19.13 5.77
CA LEU A 67 -4.72 -20.08 6.72
C LEU A 67 -5.06 -21.49 6.26
N ALA A 68 -4.08 -22.38 6.32
CA ALA A 68 -4.19 -23.78 5.91
C ALA A 68 -3.31 -24.66 6.80
N PHE A 69 -3.70 -25.91 7.01
CA PHE A 69 -2.83 -26.88 7.65
C PHE A 69 -1.69 -27.31 6.71
N GLU A 70 -0.51 -27.54 7.26
CA GLU A 70 0.63 -28.12 6.52
C GLU A 70 0.49 -29.62 6.31
N VAL A 71 -0.38 -30.29 7.09
CA VAL A 71 -0.63 -31.73 7.08
C VAL A 71 -2.12 -32.01 6.85
N SER A 72 -2.46 -33.23 6.44
CA SER A 72 -3.84 -33.67 6.22
C SER A 72 -4.42 -34.32 7.47
N GLY A 73 -5.73 -34.31 7.64
CA GLY A 73 -6.39 -34.99 8.75
C GLY A 73 -7.87 -34.63 8.88
N SER A 74 -8.52 -35.23 9.86
CA SER A 74 -9.90 -34.89 10.20
C SER A 74 -9.92 -33.71 11.17
N LEU A 75 -10.69 -32.70 10.88
CA LEU A 75 -10.88 -31.53 11.72
C LEU A 75 -11.75 -31.91 12.92
N ILE A 76 -11.18 -31.87 14.13
CA ILE A 76 -11.92 -32.22 15.36
C ILE A 76 -12.45 -31.00 16.09
N GLU A 77 -11.79 -29.85 15.93
CA GLU A 77 -12.14 -28.65 16.68
C GLU A 77 -11.83 -27.40 15.84
N ARG A 78 -12.80 -26.51 15.77
CA ARG A 78 -12.67 -25.16 15.23
C ARG A 78 -13.51 -24.22 16.11
N PRO A 79 -12.92 -23.66 17.18
CA PRO A 79 -13.64 -22.85 18.16
C PRO A 79 -14.01 -21.45 17.66
N VAL A 80 -13.68 -21.09 16.43
CA VAL A 80 -13.82 -19.73 15.87
C VAL A 80 -14.95 -19.65 14.86
N ASN A 81 -15.56 -18.45 14.74
CA ASN A 81 -16.58 -18.09 13.78
C ASN A 81 -16.12 -16.90 12.92
N VAL A 82 -16.85 -16.66 11.83
CA VAL A 82 -16.64 -15.44 11.03
C VAL A 82 -16.99 -14.21 11.89
N GLY A 83 -16.09 -13.22 11.90
CA GLY A 83 -16.19 -12.02 12.73
C GLY A 83 -15.45 -12.11 14.06
N ASP A 84 -14.97 -13.28 14.48
CA ASP A 84 -14.19 -13.40 15.72
C ASP A 84 -12.82 -12.74 15.57
N ILE A 85 -12.38 -12.07 16.65
CA ILE A 85 -11.07 -11.44 16.76
C ILE A 85 -10.12 -12.46 17.38
N LEU A 86 -9.01 -12.72 16.72
CA LEU A 86 -7.95 -13.60 17.20
C LEU A 86 -6.67 -12.83 17.46
N LYS A 87 -5.96 -13.22 18.51
CA LYS A 87 -4.60 -12.77 18.77
C LYS A 87 -3.59 -13.72 18.16
N LYS A 88 -2.41 -13.20 17.83
CA LYS A 88 -1.28 -14.01 17.37
C LYS A 88 -1.01 -15.19 18.30
N GLY A 89 -0.94 -16.39 17.73
CA GLY A 89 -0.72 -17.64 18.46
C GLY A 89 -1.98 -18.30 19.00
N GLU A 90 -3.15 -17.66 18.91
CA GLU A 90 -4.42 -18.22 19.35
C GLU A 90 -4.88 -19.36 18.43
N LEU A 91 -5.50 -20.39 19.00
CA LEU A 91 -5.92 -21.57 18.26
C LEU A 91 -7.14 -21.27 17.39
N LEU A 92 -6.99 -21.51 16.09
CA LEU A 92 -8.07 -21.39 15.12
C LEU A 92 -8.75 -22.74 14.87
N ALA A 93 -7.96 -23.79 14.71
CA ALA A 93 -8.49 -25.12 14.40
C ALA A 93 -7.47 -26.21 14.79
N ARG A 94 -7.97 -27.43 15.01
CA ARG A 94 -7.15 -28.60 15.36
C ARG A 94 -7.60 -29.83 14.59
N LEU A 95 -6.61 -30.58 14.07
CA LEU A 95 -6.80 -31.89 13.47
C LEU A 95 -6.71 -33.00 14.53
N ASP A 96 -7.17 -34.18 14.17
CA ASP A 96 -6.92 -35.39 14.95
C ASP A 96 -5.43 -35.72 14.96
N GLU A 97 -4.81 -35.58 16.13
CA GLU A 97 -3.37 -35.70 16.30
C GLU A 97 -2.91 -37.13 16.66
N ARG A 98 -3.84 -38.08 16.87
CA ARG A 98 -3.52 -39.41 17.41
C ARG A 98 -2.47 -40.15 16.61
N ASP A 99 -2.56 -40.13 15.28
CA ASP A 99 -1.62 -40.81 14.42
C ASP A 99 -0.25 -40.11 14.41
N TYR A 100 -0.23 -38.77 14.40
CA TYR A 100 0.99 -37.98 14.50
C TYR A 100 1.70 -38.15 15.82
N ARG A 101 0.97 -38.23 16.93
CA ARG A 101 1.52 -38.47 18.25
C ARG A 101 2.11 -39.91 18.35
N SER A 102 1.42 -40.89 17.77
CA SER A 102 1.91 -42.27 17.71
C SER A 102 3.18 -42.38 16.87
N LYS A 103 3.23 -41.72 15.73
CA LYS A 103 4.44 -41.63 14.86
C LYS A 103 5.61 -40.99 15.60
N LEU A 104 5.41 -39.86 16.25
CA LEU A 104 6.44 -39.22 17.07
C LEU A 104 6.99 -40.11 18.17
N LYS A 105 6.09 -40.85 18.84
CA LYS A 105 6.48 -41.81 19.89
C LYS A 105 7.37 -42.93 19.32
N ALA A 106 7.06 -43.44 18.13
CA ALA A 106 7.85 -44.47 17.46
C ALA A 106 9.25 -43.95 17.10
N GLU A 107 9.33 -42.73 16.50
CA GLU A 107 10.64 -42.16 16.15
C GLU A 107 11.49 -41.83 17.39
N LYS A 108 10.89 -41.39 18.50
CA LYS A 108 11.59 -41.17 19.76
C LYS A 108 12.14 -42.49 20.35
N ALA A 109 11.45 -43.61 20.17
CA ALA A 109 11.93 -44.94 20.63
C ALA A 109 13.15 -45.39 19.81
N GLU A 110 13.12 -45.18 18.46
CA GLU A 110 14.26 -45.52 17.57
C GLU A 110 15.48 -44.64 17.89
N LEU A 111 15.28 -43.32 18.07
CA LEU A 111 16.31 -42.39 18.52
C LEU A 111 16.95 -42.83 19.84
N THR A 112 16.17 -43.31 20.79
CA THR A 112 16.69 -43.82 22.08
C THR A 112 17.62 -44.99 21.86
N LYS A 113 17.23 -45.92 21.01
CA LYS A 113 18.05 -47.09 20.61
C LYS A 113 19.35 -46.70 19.97
N THR A 114 19.31 -45.84 18.93
CA THR A 114 20.51 -45.40 18.19
C THR A 114 21.43 -44.55 19.05
N LYS A 115 20.88 -43.67 19.91
CA LYS A 115 21.64 -42.98 20.93
C LYS A 115 22.41 -43.91 21.86
N ALA A 116 21.75 -44.95 22.36
CA ALA A 116 22.42 -45.94 23.21
C ALA A 116 23.52 -46.73 22.47
N ASN A 117 23.29 -47.02 21.16
CA ASN A 117 24.28 -47.68 20.34
C ASN A 117 25.49 -46.75 20.11
N LEU A 118 25.27 -45.47 19.80
CA LEU A 118 26.34 -44.49 19.63
C LEU A 118 27.16 -44.31 20.91
N GLU A 119 26.51 -44.22 22.08
CA GLU A 119 27.21 -44.11 23.34
C GLU A 119 28.08 -45.35 23.65
N ARG A 120 27.59 -46.59 23.36
CA ARG A 120 28.41 -47.80 23.40
C ARG A 120 29.55 -47.73 22.39
N GLY A 121 29.29 -47.32 21.17
CA GLY A 121 30.31 -47.16 20.12
C GLY A 121 31.41 -46.19 20.55
N LYS A 122 31.09 -45.05 21.20
CA LYS A 122 32.08 -44.15 21.80
C LYS A 122 33.00 -44.79 22.83
N GLN A 123 32.53 -45.76 23.57
CA GLN A 123 33.34 -46.50 24.56
C GLN A 123 34.22 -47.55 23.86
N LEU A 124 33.69 -48.22 22.82
CA LEU A 124 34.40 -49.28 22.10
C LEU A 124 35.50 -48.72 21.22
N ILE A 125 35.29 -47.61 20.53
CA ILE A 125 36.32 -46.99 19.67
C ILE A 125 37.51 -46.49 20.52
N LYS A 126 37.29 -45.96 21.72
CA LYS A 126 38.39 -45.58 22.63
C LYS A 126 39.22 -46.75 23.09
N LYS A 127 38.70 -48.00 23.02
CA LYS A 127 39.39 -49.24 23.35
C LYS A 127 39.86 -49.95 22.12
N GLU A 128 39.83 -49.35 20.93
CA GLU A 128 40.15 -49.96 19.66
C GLU A 128 39.38 -51.26 19.36
N ALA A 129 38.21 -51.44 19.96
CA ALA A 129 37.39 -52.63 19.83
C ALA A 129 36.40 -52.61 18.65
N ILE A 130 36.31 -51.52 17.93
CA ILE A 130 35.56 -51.36 16.67
C ILE A 130 36.33 -50.51 15.69
N SER A 131 36.00 -50.63 14.38
CA SER A 131 36.59 -49.78 13.36
C SER A 131 36.03 -48.37 13.38
N GLN A 132 36.79 -47.38 12.86
CA GLN A 132 36.32 -46.03 12.66
C GLN A 132 35.06 -46.00 11.77
N LEU A 133 35.01 -46.86 10.74
CA LEU A 133 33.86 -46.99 9.86
C LEU A 133 32.57 -47.39 10.62
N ASP A 134 32.70 -48.38 11.54
CA ASP A 134 31.53 -48.82 12.32
C ASP A 134 31.04 -47.74 13.28
N TYR A 135 31.96 -47.01 13.90
CA TYR A 135 31.60 -45.85 14.73
C TYR A 135 30.88 -44.75 13.92
N ASP A 136 31.41 -44.43 12.72
CA ASP A 136 30.81 -43.41 11.83
C ASP A 136 29.41 -43.83 11.33
N ARG A 137 29.20 -45.14 11.08
CA ARG A 137 27.87 -45.69 10.78
C ARG A 137 26.90 -45.50 11.94
N MET A 138 27.32 -45.78 13.19
CA MET A 138 26.48 -45.56 14.39
C MET A 138 26.13 -44.07 14.57
N LYS A 139 27.11 -43.20 14.33
CA LYS A 139 26.91 -41.74 14.40
C LYS A 139 25.94 -41.25 13.32
N SER A 140 26.07 -41.74 12.11
CA SER A 140 25.18 -41.39 11.00
C SER A 140 23.74 -41.87 11.26
N ALA A 141 23.55 -43.12 11.74
CA ALA A 141 22.23 -43.62 12.13
C ALA A 141 21.55 -42.75 13.21
N TYR A 142 22.31 -42.39 14.26
CA TYR A 142 21.82 -41.48 15.27
C TYR A 142 21.36 -40.12 14.70
N ASN A 143 22.16 -39.52 13.81
CA ASN A 143 21.84 -38.24 13.20
C ASN A 143 20.57 -38.31 12.33
N VAL A 144 20.37 -39.40 11.60
CA VAL A 144 19.15 -39.66 10.82
C VAL A 144 17.94 -39.71 11.74
N ASP A 145 18.02 -40.43 12.87
CA ASP A 145 16.89 -40.54 13.79
C ASP A 145 16.59 -39.22 14.52
N VAL A 146 17.60 -38.38 14.78
CA VAL A 146 17.38 -37.00 15.26
C VAL A 146 16.50 -36.24 14.26
N ALA A 147 16.83 -36.27 12.97
CA ALA A 147 16.07 -35.60 11.93
C ALA A 147 14.64 -36.18 11.77
N ASN A 148 14.48 -37.50 11.93
CA ASN A 148 13.18 -38.16 11.88
C ASN A 148 12.28 -37.69 13.04
N VAL A 149 12.82 -37.58 14.26
CA VAL A 149 12.08 -37.06 15.41
C VAL A 149 11.68 -35.60 15.21
N GLU A 150 12.56 -34.75 14.69
CA GLU A 150 12.26 -33.35 14.39
C GLU A 150 11.14 -33.23 13.36
N THR A 151 11.18 -34.06 12.31
CA THR A 151 10.14 -34.11 11.28
C THR A 151 8.80 -34.55 11.85
N ALA A 152 8.78 -35.60 12.66
CA ALA A 152 7.56 -36.09 13.29
C ALA A 152 6.99 -35.10 14.31
N GLN A 153 7.87 -34.38 15.04
CA GLN A 153 7.46 -33.34 15.99
C GLN A 153 6.84 -32.14 15.24
N LYS A 154 7.47 -31.72 14.12
CA LYS A 154 6.91 -30.67 13.27
C LYS A 154 5.54 -31.06 12.75
N ALA A 155 5.38 -32.27 12.20
CA ALA A 155 4.10 -32.77 11.70
C ALA A 155 3.00 -32.79 12.79
N LEU A 156 3.36 -33.13 14.04
CA LEU A 156 2.45 -33.05 15.18
C LEU A 156 2.08 -31.59 15.49
N ASN A 157 3.03 -30.68 15.51
CA ASN A 157 2.75 -29.27 15.75
C ASN A 157 1.86 -28.67 14.64
N ASP A 158 2.04 -29.12 13.40
CA ASP A 158 1.27 -28.69 12.22
C ASP A 158 -0.19 -29.19 12.23
N THR A 159 -0.58 -30.04 13.21
CA THR A 159 -1.99 -30.39 13.46
C THR A 159 -2.78 -29.29 14.19
N GLU A 160 -2.10 -28.29 14.75
CA GLU A 160 -2.71 -27.10 15.32
C GLU A 160 -2.54 -25.91 14.37
N LEU A 161 -3.63 -25.32 13.94
CA LEU A 161 -3.63 -24.10 13.14
C LEU A 161 -3.84 -22.90 14.05
N LYS A 162 -2.84 -22.02 14.11
CA LYS A 162 -2.83 -20.82 14.95
C LYS A 162 -2.78 -19.56 14.13
N ALA A 163 -3.31 -18.47 14.68
CA ALA A 163 -3.25 -17.16 14.05
C ALA A 163 -1.79 -16.65 13.96
N PRO A 164 -1.28 -16.28 12.77
CA PRO A 164 0.08 -15.77 12.61
C PRO A 164 0.26 -14.33 13.06
N PHE A 165 -0.82 -13.55 13.11
CA PHE A 165 -0.90 -12.15 13.55
C PHE A 165 -2.28 -11.88 14.15
N ASP A 166 -2.44 -10.71 14.78
CA ASP A 166 -3.72 -10.26 15.34
C ASP A 166 -4.68 -9.86 14.21
N GLY A 167 -5.91 -10.34 14.24
CA GLY A 167 -6.86 -10.03 13.17
C GLY A 167 -8.25 -10.60 13.38
N ILE A 168 -9.09 -10.41 12.36
CA ILE A 168 -10.48 -10.87 12.34
C ILE A 168 -10.63 -11.98 11.30
N ILE A 169 -11.39 -13.02 11.63
CA ILE A 169 -11.78 -14.07 10.68
C ILE A 169 -12.79 -13.49 9.68
N SER A 170 -12.36 -13.25 8.46
CA SER A 170 -13.22 -12.72 7.42
C SER A 170 -14.02 -13.80 6.68
N LYS A 171 -13.49 -15.03 6.62
CA LYS A 171 -14.14 -16.17 5.96
C LYS A 171 -13.66 -17.49 6.51
N LEU A 172 -14.56 -18.46 6.57
CA LEU A 172 -14.30 -19.88 6.84
C LEU A 172 -14.66 -20.69 5.60
N PHE A 173 -13.86 -21.74 5.31
CA PHE A 173 -13.99 -22.56 4.10
C PHE A 173 -14.33 -24.02 4.43
N VAL A 174 -14.32 -24.40 5.71
CA VAL A 174 -14.52 -25.78 6.15
C VAL A 174 -15.42 -25.84 7.40
N GLU A 175 -16.11 -26.95 7.54
CA GLU A 175 -16.95 -27.27 8.69
C GLU A 175 -16.23 -28.21 9.68
N ASN A 176 -16.68 -28.25 10.94
CA ASN A 176 -16.21 -29.21 11.92
C ASN A 176 -16.44 -30.66 11.42
N PHE A 177 -15.54 -31.56 11.80
CA PHE A 177 -15.55 -32.98 11.45
C PHE A 177 -15.31 -33.29 9.96
N GLN A 178 -14.98 -32.29 9.16
CA GLN A 178 -14.59 -32.48 7.77
C GLN A 178 -13.14 -32.98 7.66
N THR A 179 -12.86 -33.86 6.74
CA THR A 179 -11.48 -34.23 6.36
C THR A 179 -10.88 -33.17 5.46
N VAL A 180 -9.70 -32.68 5.82
CA VAL A 180 -8.97 -31.64 5.07
C VAL A 180 -7.64 -32.18 4.55
N ARG A 181 -7.19 -31.62 3.42
CA ARG A 181 -5.90 -31.93 2.82
C ARG A 181 -4.86 -30.90 3.26
N ALA A 182 -3.60 -31.30 3.21
CA ALA A 182 -2.50 -30.34 3.35
C ALA A 182 -2.65 -29.17 2.36
N LYS A 183 -2.38 -27.94 2.82
CA LYS A 183 -2.50 -26.69 2.05
C LYS A 183 -3.92 -26.30 1.61
N GLN A 184 -4.95 -27.06 2.03
CA GLN A 184 -6.34 -26.65 1.82
C GLN A 184 -6.67 -25.44 2.69
N GLN A 185 -7.29 -24.41 2.10
CA GLN A 185 -7.71 -23.21 2.84
C GLN A 185 -8.77 -23.55 3.89
N ILE A 186 -8.54 -23.14 5.12
CA ILE A 186 -9.43 -23.33 6.26
C ILE A 186 -10.16 -22.04 6.60
N ALA A 187 -9.41 -20.93 6.69
CA ALA A 187 -9.93 -19.63 7.06
C ALA A 187 -9.15 -18.51 6.38
N ARG A 188 -9.75 -17.34 6.30
CA ARG A 188 -9.06 -16.10 5.94
C ARG A 188 -9.03 -15.17 7.15
N LEU A 189 -7.82 -14.85 7.59
CA LEU A 189 -7.55 -13.87 8.64
C LEU A 189 -7.15 -12.55 8.02
N VAL A 190 -7.67 -11.45 8.54
CA VAL A 190 -7.46 -10.09 8.04
C VAL A 190 -7.08 -9.19 9.21
N ASP A 191 -5.97 -8.48 9.07
CA ASP A 191 -5.59 -7.43 10.01
C ASP A 191 -6.38 -6.16 9.71
N THR A 192 -7.16 -5.71 10.67
CA THR A 192 -7.97 -4.48 10.56
C THR A 192 -7.43 -3.33 11.40
N SER A 193 -6.23 -3.47 11.96
CA SER A 193 -5.60 -2.42 12.77
C SER A 193 -5.27 -1.17 11.96
N GLN A 194 -4.97 -1.37 10.67
CA GLN A 194 -4.69 -0.32 9.70
C GLN A 194 -5.36 -0.65 8.37
N ILE A 195 -5.74 0.39 7.66
CA ILE A 195 -6.36 0.30 6.33
C ILE A 195 -5.44 0.98 5.33
N GLU A 196 -5.13 0.30 4.26
CA GLU A 196 -4.43 0.83 3.11
C GLU A 196 -5.45 1.24 2.05
N ILE A 197 -5.26 2.42 1.44
CA ILE A 197 -6.10 2.89 0.35
C ILE A 197 -5.30 2.82 -0.95
N GLU A 198 -5.65 1.89 -1.79
CA GLU A 198 -5.09 1.79 -3.13
C GLU A 198 -5.82 2.74 -4.07
N ILE A 199 -5.07 3.65 -4.69
CA ILE A 199 -5.58 4.60 -5.68
C ILE A 199 -4.81 4.48 -6.99
N HIS A 200 -5.50 4.71 -8.11
CA HIS A 200 -4.88 4.72 -9.43
C HIS A 200 -4.73 6.16 -9.93
N ILE A 201 -3.48 6.63 -10.00
CA ILE A 201 -3.17 7.98 -10.49
C ILE A 201 -2.79 7.89 -11.96
N PRO A 202 -3.47 8.63 -12.88
CA PRO A 202 -3.07 8.71 -14.28
C PRO A 202 -1.63 9.20 -14.46
N GLU A 203 -0.92 8.64 -15.43
CA GLU A 203 0.49 8.95 -15.71
C GLU A 203 0.75 10.46 -15.86
N ALA A 204 -0.17 11.18 -16.49
CA ALA A 204 -0.08 12.64 -16.67
C ALA A 204 -0.02 13.44 -15.36
N LEU A 205 -0.36 12.82 -14.23
CA LEU A 205 -0.41 13.45 -12.91
C LEU A 205 0.69 12.96 -11.96
N ILE A 206 1.49 11.99 -12.36
CA ILE A 206 2.56 11.41 -11.52
C ILE A 206 3.56 12.49 -11.07
N SER A 207 3.87 13.46 -11.92
CA SER A 207 4.78 14.56 -11.59
C SER A 207 4.28 15.46 -10.45
N LEU A 208 2.99 15.41 -10.13
CA LEU A 208 2.38 16.18 -9.04
C LEU A 208 2.38 15.44 -7.69
N VAL A 209 2.58 14.13 -7.71
CA VAL A 209 2.54 13.29 -6.48
C VAL A 209 3.53 13.78 -5.40
N PRO A 210 4.79 14.15 -5.73
CA PRO A 210 5.72 14.68 -4.72
C PRO A 210 5.31 16.04 -4.11
N LEU A 211 4.34 16.73 -4.70
CA LEU A 211 3.82 18.01 -4.24
C LEU A 211 2.58 17.85 -3.33
N VAL A 212 2.10 16.63 -3.16
CA VAL A 212 0.94 16.33 -2.31
C VAL A 212 1.36 16.42 -0.84
N ASN A 213 0.81 17.39 -0.13
CA ASN A 213 1.10 17.60 1.30
C ASN A 213 0.10 16.89 2.22
N GLN A 214 -1.08 16.57 1.71
CA GLN A 214 -2.16 15.97 2.50
C GLN A 214 -3.09 15.16 1.60
N VAL A 215 -3.48 13.99 2.10
CA VAL A 215 -4.50 13.14 1.49
C VAL A 215 -5.69 13.09 2.45
N LEU A 216 -6.89 13.37 1.93
CA LEU A 216 -8.15 13.19 2.63
C LEU A 216 -8.87 12.01 2.00
N VAL A 217 -9.32 11.09 2.83
CA VAL A 217 -10.08 9.91 2.41
C VAL A 217 -11.52 10.09 2.86
N HIS A 218 -12.41 10.05 1.90
CA HIS A 218 -13.86 10.09 2.11
C HIS A 218 -14.46 8.73 1.80
N PHE A 219 -15.26 8.18 2.71
CA PHE A 219 -15.95 6.92 2.51
C PHE A 219 -17.44 7.15 2.27
N ASP A 220 -17.99 6.57 1.21
CA ASP A 220 -19.44 6.66 0.92
C ASP A 220 -20.31 6.10 2.07
N ALA A 221 -19.78 5.11 2.81
CA ALA A 221 -20.45 4.54 3.97
C ALA A 221 -20.49 5.49 5.19
N PHE A 222 -19.61 6.50 5.23
CA PHE A 222 -19.48 7.46 6.35
C PHE A 222 -19.31 8.88 5.79
N PRO A 223 -20.38 9.46 5.21
CA PRO A 223 -20.29 10.71 4.44
C PRO A 223 -19.84 11.93 5.25
N ASP A 224 -19.99 11.88 6.57
CA ASP A 224 -19.65 12.99 7.47
C ASP A 224 -18.24 12.90 8.05
N ILE A 225 -17.43 11.90 7.65
CA ILE A 225 -16.10 11.65 8.22
C ILE A 225 -15.04 11.70 7.14
N ASP A 226 -14.18 12.71 7.21
CA ASP A 226 -12.95 12.79 6.43
C ASP A 226 -11.76 12.28 7.24
N ILE A 227 -11.08 11.25 6.74
CA ILE A 227 -9.92 10.66 7.40
C ILE A 227 -8.65 11.17 6.71
N LYS A 228 -7.72 11.69 7.52
CA LYS A 228 -6.40 12.09 7.03
C LYS A 228 -5.53 10.85 6.80
N GLY A 229 -5.10 10.67 5.56
CA GLY A 229 -4.12 9.64 5.21
C GLY A 229 -2.69 10.18 5.33
N SER A 230 -1.78 9.29 5.72
CA SER A 230 -0.33 9.48 5.55
C SER A 230 0.10 8.77 4.27
N GLY A 231 0.81 9.46 3.40
CA GLY A 231 1.43 8.88 2.20
C GLY A 231 2.86 8.44 2.49
#